data_619b4455702d8394f06b325e10ca1723
#
_entry.id   619b4455702d8394f06b325e10ca1723
#
_cell.length_a   1.000
_cell.length_b   1.000
_cell.length_c   1.000
_cell.angle_alpha   90.00
_cell.angle_beta   90.00
_cell.angle_gamma   90.00
#
_symmetry.space_group_name_H-M   'P 1'
#
loop_
_entity.id
_entity.type
_entity.pdbx_description
1 polymer ?
#
loop_
_entity_poly.entity_id
_entity_poly.type
_entity_poly.pdbx_seq_one_letter_code
_entity_poly.pdbx_strand_id
1 'polypeptide(L)'
;MDRKTLLVGVGSFLLLLTIGMAVLLFAKPASFRGTAYGEPYPAAPEIVLTRSGGSSFRLSEMRGDVVLLFFGYTSCPDVCPTTMAELKLALAELREADVAHVKVLFVTVDPERDTPERVQEYVDHFNKTFIGLSGTQAELEKIWQAYGVYRE
;
A
#
# COMPACT_ATOMS: atom_id res chain seq x y z
N MET A 1 50.24 -28.84 9.67
CA MET A 1 49.31 -27.72 9.90
C MET A 1 49.69 -27.15 11.26
N ASP A 2 50.19 -25.93 11.30
CA ASP A 2 50.68 -25.32 12.52
C ASP A 2 49.58 -25.11 13.54
N ARG A 3 49.84 -25.41 14.81
CA ARG A 3 48.91 -25.24 15.93
C ARG A 3 48.29 -23.83 15.99
N LYS A 4 49.06 -22.81 15.52
CA LYS A 4 48.58 -21.42 15.42
C LYS A 4 47.54 -21.24 14.33
N THR A 5 47.71 -21.85 13.16
CA THR A 5 46.73 -21.79 12.05
C THR A 5 45.42 -22.50 12.40
N LEU A 6 45.51 -23.64 13.13
CA LEU A 6 44.33 -24.36 13.63
C LEU A 6 43.53 -23.49 14.64
N LEU A 7 44.23 -22.86 15.57
CA LEU A 7 43.62 -22.00 16.60
C LEU A 7 42.91 -20.78 15.97
N VAL A 8 43.54 -20.15 14.99
CA VAL A 8 42.95 -19.01 14.25
C VAL A 8 41.70 -19.48 13.45
N GLY A 9 41.79 -20.62 12.78
CA GLY A 9 40.63 -21.17 12.02
C GLY A 9 39.43 -21.50 12.92
N VAL A 10 39.66 -22.16 14.05
CA VAL A 10 38.62 -22.47 15.04
C VAL A 10 38.03 -21.18 15.64
N GLY A 11 38.90 -20.22 15.99
CA GLY A 11 38.45 -18.94 16.54
C GLY A 11 37.56 -18.14 15.57
N SER A 12 37.97 -18.08 14.27
CA SER A 12 37.17 -17.43 13.24
C SER A 12 35.83 -18.12 13.01
N PHE A 13 35.79 -19.45 13.03
CA PHE A 13 34.55 -20.22 12.86
C PHE A 13 33.60 -20.00 14.03
N LEU A 14 34.09 -19.99 15.27
CA LEU A 14 33.27 -19.70 16.42
C LEU A 14 32.73 -18.28 16.42
N LEU A 15 33.54 -17.30 15.97
CA LEU A 15 33.11 -15.91 15.85
C LEU A 15 31.98 -15.77 14.82
N LEU A 16 32.10 -16.43 13.67
CA LEU A 16 31.04 -16.41 12.65
C LEU A 16 29.74 -17.08 13.13
N LEU A 17 29.86 -18.18 13.88
CA LEU A 17 28.71 -18.83 14.51
C LEU A 17 28.02 -17.92 15.53
N THR A 18 28.78 -17.23 16.36
CA THR A 18 28.20 -16.31 17.36
C THR A 18 27.52 -15.10 16.69
N ILE A 19 28.12 -14.55 15.64
CA ILE A 19 27.50 -13.46 14.86
C ILE A 19 26.23 -13.95 14.17
N GLY A 20 26.28 -15.11 13.51
CA GLY A 20 25.09 -15.72 12.88
C GLY A 20 23.95 -15.98 13.86
N MET A 21 24.29 -16.52 15.02
CA MET A 21 23.32 -16.73 16.11
C MET A 21 22.76 -15.41 16.64
N ALA A 22 23.59 -14.39 16.82
CA ALA A 22 23.15 -13.07 17.26
C ALA A 22 22.19 -12.44 16.23
N VAL A 23 22.52 -12.51 14.93
CA VAL A 23 21.63 -12.04 13.86
C VAL A 23 20.28 -12.75 13.90
N LEU A 24 20.27 -14.08 14.04
CA LEU A 24 19.02 -14.87 14.14
C LEU A 24 18.19 -14.52 15.38
N LEU A 25 18.83 -14.27 16.53
CA LEU A 25 18.14 -13.96 17.78
C LEU A 25 17.65 -12.51 17.85
N PHE A 26 18.36 -11.58 17.22
CA PHE A 26 18.05 -10.14 17.28
C PHE A 26 17.35 -9.61 16.02
N ALA A 27 17.30 -10.37 14.92
CA ALA A 27 16.50 -10.04 13.75
C ALA A 27 15.02 -10.11 14.12
N LYS A 28 14.44 -9.00 14.54
CA LYS A 28 13.01 -8.92 14.79
C LYS A 28 12.29 -9.04 13.45
N PRO A 29 11.32 -9.96 13.30
CA PRO A 29 10.47 -9.96 12.12
C PRO A 29 9.74 -8.61 12.03
N ALA A 30 9.60 -8.08 10.82
CA ALA A 30 8.82 -6.87 10.58
C ALA A 30 7.39 -7.11 11.08
N SER A 31 6.99 -6.41 12.15
CA SER A 31 5.64 -6.52 12.69
C SER A 31 4.73 -5.55 11.91
N PHE A 32 3.70 -6.08 11.27
CA PHE A 32 2.63 -5.25 10.72
C PHE A 32 1.89 -4.53 11.87
N ARG A 33 1.66 -3.23 11.69
CA ARG A 33 0.91 -2.41 12.66
C ARG A 33 -0.58 -2.37 12.37
N GLY A 34 -1.03 -3.01 11.28
CA GLY A 34 -2.42 -3.07 10.85
C GLY A 34 -3.16 -4.29 11.40
N THR A 35 -4.47 -4.31 11.18
CA THR A 35 -5.33 -5.46 11.44
C THR A 35 -5.31 -6.38 10.22
N ALA A 36 -5.01 -7.66 10.43
CA ALA A 36 -5.11 -8.68 9.40
C ALA A 36 -6.38 -9.52 9.61
N TYR A 37 -7.06 -9.83 8.51
CA TYR A 37 -8.15 -10.81 8.55
C TYR A 37 -7.56 -12.23 8.52
N GLY A 38 -8.16 -13.13 9.31
CA GLY A 38 -7.83 -14.56 9.28
C GLY A 38 -8.56 -15.29 8.14
N GLU A 39 -8.10 -16.48 7.81
CA GLU A 39 -8.79 -17.35 6.84
C GLU A 39 -10.13 -17.90 7.41
N PRO A 40 -11.19 -18.05 6.57
CA PRO A 40 -11.27 -17.63 5.17
C PRO A 40 -11.34 -16.10 5.02
N TYR A 41 -10.53 -15.54 4.13
CA TYR A 41 -10.52 -14.10 3.88
C TYR A 41 -11.86 -13.63 3.33
N PRO A 42 -12.47 -12.57 3.91
CA PRO A 42 -13.69 -12.01 3.37
C PRO A 42 -13.42 -11.40 1.98
N ALA A 43 -14.38 -11.54 1.07
CA ALA A 43 -14.29 -10.86 -0.22
C ALA A 43 -14.36 -9.34 0.00
N ALA A 44 -13.50 -8.60 -0.68
CA ALA A 44 -13.57 -7.13 -0.67
C ALA A 44 -14.90 -6.68 -1.29
N PRO A 45 -15.61 -5.72 -0.67
CA PRO A 45 -16.80 -5.12 -1.25
C PRO A 45 -16.49 -4.52 -2.63
N GLU A 46 -17.39 -4.71 -3.60
CA GLU A 46 -17.21 -4.17 -4.96
C GLU A 46 -17.23 -2.64 -4.93
N ILE A 47 -16.32 -2.04 -5.69
CA ILE A 47 -16.26 -0.59 -5.94
C ILE A 47 -16.59 -0.37 -7.41
N VAL A 48 -17.68 0.37 -7.67
CA VAL A 48 -18.02 0.84 -9.00
C VAL A 48 -18.09 2.35 -8.94
N LEU A 49 -17.12 3.03 -9.54
CA LEU A 49 -16.99 4.49 -9.54
C LEU A 49 -16.54 5.01 -10.89
N THR A 50 -16.42 6.32 -11.02
CA THR A 50 -16.01 6.99 -12.25
C THR A 50 -14.54 7.42 -12.16
N ARG A 51 -13.80 7.15 -13.23
CA ARG A 51 -12.45 7.69 -13.50
C ARG A 51 -12.53 9.01 -14.25
N SER A 52 -11.46 9.76 -14.26
CA SER A 52 -11.27 10.86 -15.20
C SER A 52 -11.54 10.42 -16.65
N GLY A 53 -12.21 11.27 -17.41
CA GLY A 53 -12.70 10.94 -18.74
C GLY A 53 -14.03 10.19 -18.76
N GLY A 54 -14.71 10.02 -17.63
CA GLY A 54 -16.07 9.46 -17.53
C GLY A 54 -16.14 7.94 -17.66
N SER A 55 -15.02 7.21 -17.71
CA SER A 55 -15.03 5.75 -17.77
C SER A 55 -15.36 5.14 -16.42
N SER A 56 -16.12 4.05 -16.43
CA SER A 56 -16.42 3.28 -15.22
C SER A 56 -15.20 2.49 -14.76
N PHE A 57 -14.97 2.47 -13.45
CA PHE A 57 -14.01 1.62 -12.77
C PHE A 57 -14.75 0.53 -11.99
N ARG A 58 -14.19 -0.68 -11.99
CA ARG A 58 -14.66 -1.79 -11.15
C ARG A 58 -13.49 -2.43 -10.42
N LEU A 59 -13.60 -2.59 -9.11
CA LEU A 59 -12.55 -3.24 -8.31
C LEU A 59 -12.33 -4.70 -8.75
N SER A 60 -13.38 -5.38 -9.18
CA SER A 60 -13.29 -6.76 -9.69
C SER A 60 -12.40 -6.93 -10.93
N GLU A 61 -12.11 -5.86 -11.66
CA GLU A 61 -11.17 -5.85 -12.79
C GLU A 61 -9.70 -5.92 -12.35
N MET A 62 -9.41 -5.66 -11.06
CA MET A 62 -8.07 -5.69 -10.47
C MET A 62 -7.71 -7.05 -9.86
N ARG A 63 -8.46 -8.11 -10.19
CA ARG A 63 -8.18 -9.46 -9.66
C ARG A 63 -6.81 -9.94 -10.13
N GLY A 64 -6.02 -10.42 -9.19
CA GLY A 64 -4.62 -10.83 -9.41
C GLY A 64 -3.60 -9.76 -9.05
N ASP A 65 -4.05 -8.52 -8.82
CA ASP A 65 -3.22 -7.43 -8.33
C ASP A 65 -3.40 -7.20 -6.81
N VAL A 66 -2.40 -6.61 -6.20
CA VAL A 66 -2.48 -6.07 -4.84
C VAL A 66 -3.03 -4.65 -4.94
N VAL A 67 -4.16 -4.39 -4.29
CA VAL A 67 -4.81 -3.09 -4.31
C VAL A 67 -4.62 -2.38 -2.98
N LEU A 68 -3.98 -1.21 -3.02
CA LEU A 68 -3.86 -0.29 -1.90
C LEU A 68 -4.97 0.76 -2.03
N LEU A 69 -5.99 0.65 -1.19
CA LEU A 69 -7.16 1.52 -1.20
C LEU A 69 -7.01 2.61 -0.14
N PHE A 70 -7.07 3.86 -0.55
CA PHE A 70 -7.01 5.03 0.32
C PHE A 70 -8.25 5.90 0.14
N PHE A 71 -8.88 6.27 1.25
CA PHE A 71 -10.00 7.21 1.28
C PHE A 71 -9.51 8.57 1.75
N GLY A 72 -9.75 9.61 0.95
CA GLY A 72 -9.27 10.96 1.22
C GLY A 72 -9.99 12.02 0.41
N TYR A 73 -9.51 13.25 0.46
CA TYR A 73 -10.04 14.36 -0.33
C TYR A 73 -8.91 15.30 -0.80
N THR A 74 -9.08 15.92 -1.98
CA THR A 74 -8.00 16.67 -2.64
C THR A 74 -7.59 17.94 -1.90
N SER A 75 -8.50 18.50 -1.10
CA SER A 75 -8.27 19.72 -0.30
C SER A 75 -7.71 19.43 1.09
N CYS A 76 -7.32 18.19 1.39
CA CYS A 76 -6.71 17.83 2.67
C CYS A 76 -5.33 18.49 2.82
N PRO A 77 -5.08 19.24 3.91
CA PRO A 77 -3.86 20.04 4.00
C PRO A 77 -2.61 19.24 4.43
N ASP A 78 -2.75 18.03 4.97
CA ASP A 78 -1.64 17.34 5.63
C ASP A 78 -1.65 15.81 5.39
N VAL A 79 -2.57 15.06 5.98
CA VAL A 79 -2.53 13.59 6.02
C VAL A 79 -2.59 12.97 4.62
N CYS A 80 -3.48 13.45 3.75
CA CYS A 80 -3.64 12.87 2.42
C CYS A 80 -2.39 13.04 1.54
N PRO A 81 -1.79 14.25 1.40
CA PRO A 81 -0.58 14.38 0.60
C PRO A 81 0.61 13.61 1.20
N THR A 82 0.74 13.57 2.53
CA THR A 82 1.77 12.79 3.21
C THR A 82 1.63 11.30 2.89
N THR A 83 0.43 10.73 3.02
CA THR A 83 0.19 9.31 2.71
C THR A 83 0.44 8.99 1.24
N MET A 84 0.02 9.86 0.30
CA MET A 84 0.30 9.66 -1.13
C MET A 84 1.80 9.68 -1.43
N ALA A 85 2.56 10.56 -0.78
CA ALA A 85 4.02 10.60 -0.92
C ALA A 85 4.68 9.33 -0.34
N GLU A 86 4.23 8.85 0.81
CA GLU A 86 4.72 7.60 1.42
C GLU A 86 4.42 6.39 0.53
N LEU A 87 3.22 6.28 -0.05
CA LEU A 87 2.87 5.22 -1.00
C LEU A 87 3.76 5.26 -2.24
N LYS A 88 4.03 6.45 -2.79
CA LYS A 88 4.98 6.62 -3.90
C LYS A 88 6.37 6.09 -3.53
N LEU A 89 6.89 6.44 -2.35
CA LEU A 89 8.20 5.98 -1.89
C LEU A 89 8.22 4.47 -1.65
N ALA A 90 7.17 3.92 -1.03
CA ALA A 90 7.05 2.48 -0.81
C ALA A 90 7.03 1.69 -2.12
N LEU A 91 6.35 2.18 -3.17
CA LEU A 91 6.38 1.55 -4.49
C LEU A 91 7.76 1.61 -5.14
N ALA A 92 8.52 2.68 -4.90
CA ALA A 92 9.87 2.82 -5.46
C ALA A 92 10.89 1.83 -4.84
N GLU A 93 10.60 1.27 -3.67
CA GLU A 93 11.42 0.24 -3.02
C GLU A 93 11.12 -1.19 -3.51
N LEU A 94 10.01 -1.37 -4.25
CA LEU A 94 9.65 -2.67 -4.80
C LEU A 94 10.47 -2.98 -6.06
N ARG A 95 10.63 -4.28 -6.34
CA ARG A 95 11.19 -4.72 -7.63
C ARG A 95 10.21 -4.35 -8.75
N GLU A 96 10.73 -4.04 -9.93
CA GLU A 96 9.92 -3.66 -11.10
C GLU A 96 8.81 -4.69 -11.43
N ALA A 97 9.11 -5.99 -11.31
CA ALA A 97 8.14 -7.05 -11.52
C ALA A 97 6.99 -7.04 -10.50
N ASP A 98 7.26 -6.65 -9.25
CA ASP A 98 6.25 -6.61 -8.19
C ASP A 98 5.39 -5.34 -8.29
N VAL A 99 6.02 -4.20 -8.61
CA VAL A 99 5.34 -2.90 -8.75
C VAL A 99 4.25 -2.93 -9.83
N ALA A 100 4.46 -3.71 -10.90
CA ALA A 100 3.48 -3.85 -11.98
C ALA A 100 2.13 -4.42 -11.48
N HIS A 101 2.17 -5.21 -10.41
CA HIS A 101 1.02 -5.85 -9.79
C HIS A 101 0.48 -5.10 -8.56
N VAL A 102 0.97 -3.91 -8.26
CA VAL A 102 0.44 -3.08 -7.17
C VAL A 102 -0.32 -1.89 -7.75
N LYS A 103 -1.58 -1.74 -7.36
CA LYS A 103 -2.46 -0.64 -7.77
C LYS A 103 -2.80 0.22 -6.57
N VAL A 104 -2.62 1.53 -6.69
CA VAL A 104 -3.03 2.50 -5.68
C VAL A 104 -4.30 3.19 -6.14
N LEU A 105 -5.36 3.06 -5.36
CA LEU A 105 -6.65 3.68 -5.60
C LEU A 105 -6.90 4.76 -4.54
N PHE A 106 -7.13 5.97 -4.99
CA PHE A 106 -7.60 7.07 -4.16
C PHE A 106 -9.10 7.26 -4.40
N VAL A 107 -9.91 7.03 -3.40
CA VAL A 107 -11.37 7.22 -3.44
C VAL A 107 -11.73 8.47 -2.64
N THR A 108 -12.39 9.43 -3.28
CA THR A 108 -12.76 10.66 -2.57
C THR A 108 -13.81 10.43 -1.49
N VAL A 109 -13.72 11.23 -0.43
CA VAL A 109 -14.77 11.37 0.60
C VAL A 109 -15.49 12.72 0.50
N ASP A 110 -15.22 13.51 -0.54
CA ASP A 110 -15.77 14.85 -0.74
C ASP A 110 -16.21 15.09 -2.21
N PRO A 111 -17.25 14.37 -2.68
CA PRO A 111 -17.67 14.45 -4.07
C PRO A 111 -18.18 15.81 -4.52
N GLU A 112 -18.54 16.69 -3.59
CA GLU A 112 -18.98 18.05 -3.91
C GLU A 112 -17.86 18.91 -4.51
N ARG A 113 -16.62 18.66 -4.07
CA ARG A 113 -15.42 19.39 -4.53
C ARG A 113 -14.54 18.56 -5.45
N ASP A 114 -14.58 17.24 -5.33
CA ASP A 114 -13.67 16.30 -5.96
C ASP A 114 -14.31 15.60 -7.16
N THR A 115 -14.29 16.25 -8.34
CA THR A 115 -14.67 15.59 -9.58
C THR A 115 -13.67 14.48 -9.94
N PRO A 116 -14.03 13.50 -10.78
CA PRO A 116 -13.09 12.47 -11.24
C PRO A 116 -11.79 13.03 -11.81
N GLU A 117 -11.88 14.12 -12.59
CA GLU A 117 -10.74 14.80 -13.19
C GLU A 117 -9.82 15.40 -12.11
N ARG A 118 -10.42 16.09 -11.13
CA ARG A 118 -9.68 16.72 -10.04
C ARG A 118 -8.96 15.70 -9.16
N VAL A 119 -9.62 14.59 -8.87
CA VAL A 119 -8.99 13.51 -8.08
C VAL A 119 -7.83 12.89 -8.86
N GLN A 120 -8.00 12.64 -10.16
CA GLN A 120 -6.92 12.10 -10.98
C GLN A 120 -5.75 13.09 -11.10
N GLU A 121 -6.02 14.37 -11.35
CA GLU A 121 -4.98 15.40 -11.36
C GLU A 121 -4.20 15.44 -10.04
N TYR A 122 -4.89 15.35 -8.91
CA TYR A 122 -4.28 15.32 -7.59
C TYR A 122 -3.33 14.12 -7.42
N VAL A 123 -3.77 12.91 -7.71
CA VAL A 123 -2.92 11.72 -7.52
C VAL A 123 -1.77 11.66 -8.53
N ASP A 124 -1.94 12.24 -9.70
CA ASP A 124 -0.93 12.35 -10.75
C ASP A 124 0.31 13.16 -10.33
N HIS A 125 0.18 14.07 -9.37
CA HIS A 125 1.31 14.78 -8.78
C HIS A 125 2.26 13.85 -8.01
N PHE A 126 1.74 12.74 -7.51
CA PHE A 126 2.54 11.76 -6.77
C PHE A 126 3.07 10.66 -7.69
N ASN A 127 2.17 10.01 -8.42
CA ASN A 127 2.55 8.94 -9.37
C ASN A 127 1.47 8.78 -10.46
N LYS A 128 1.89 8.73 -11.72
CA LYS A 128 1.01 8.56 -12.89
C LYS A 128 0.28 7.22 -12.95
N THR A 129 0.71 6.24 -12.16
CA THR A 129 0.04 4.93 -12.05
C THR A 129 -1.05 4.90 -10.99
N PHE A 130 -1.16 5.94 -10.16
CA PHE A 130 -2.23 6.06 -9.17
C PHE A 130 -3.56 6.35 -9.86
N ILE A 131 -4.62 5.78 -9.34
CA ILE A 131 -5.96 5.88 -9.90
C ILE A 131 -6.82 6.71 -8.97
N GLY A 132 -7.28 7.86 -9.45
CA GLY A 132 -8.24 8.71 -8.77
C GLY A 132 -9.68 8.31 -9.13
N LEU A 133 -10.53 8.16 -8.11
CA LEU A 133 -11.91 7.72 -8.25
C LEU A 133 -12.86 8.68 -7.54
N SER A 134 -13.91 9.05 -8.23
CA SER A 134 -15.02 9.82 -7.68
C SER A 134 -16.36 9.25 -8.20
N GLY A 135 -17.45 9.79 -7.72
CA GLY A 135 -18.78 9.38 -8.11
C GLY A 135 -19.84 10.26 -7.46
N THR A 136 -21.09 9.88 -7.61
CA THR A 136 -22.18 10.54 -6.92
C THR A 136 -22.11 10.28 -5.41
N GLN A 137 -22.68 11.17 -4.62
CA GLN A 137 -22.79 11.01 -3.17
C GLN A 137 -23.39 9.63 -2.80
N ALA A 138 -24.45 9.21 -3.49
CA ALA A 138 -25.15 7.95 -3.20
C ALA A 138 -24.32 6.69 -3.54
N GLU A 139 -23.43 6.75 -4.54
CA GLU A 139 -22.50 5.67 -4.88
C GLU A 139 -21.39 5.59 -3.83
N LEU A 140 -20.82 6.72 -3.46
CA LEU A 140 -19.74 6.80 -2.49
C LEU A 140 -20.19 6.41 -1.08
N GLU A 141 -21.39 6.81 -0.64
CA GLU A 141 -21.94 6.43 0.66
C GLU A 141 -22.04 4.92 0.87
N LYS A 142 -22.44 4.18 -0.17
CA LYS A 142 -22.49 2.72 -0.12
C LYS A 142 -21.09 2.12 0.07
N ILE A 143 -20.10 2.69 -0.60
CA ILE A 143 -18.72 2.24 -0.52
C ILE A 143 -18.14 2.59 0.85
N TRP A 144 -18.33 3.81 1.34
CA TRP A 144 -17.86 4.21 2.66
C TRP A 144 -18.43 3.33 3.76
N GLN A 145 -19.73 3.01 3.72
CA GLN A 145 -20.37 2.09 4.68
C GLN A 145 -19.76 0.69 4.59
N ALA A 146 -19.55 0.17 3.37
CA ALA A 146 -19.02 -1.16 3.16
C ALA A 146 -17.57 -1.32 3.65
N TYR A 147 -16.78 -0.24 3.59
CA TYR A 147 -15.38 -0.20 4.04
C TYR A 147 -15.20 0.40 5.44
N GLY A 148 -16.28 0.73 6.15
CA GLY A 148 -16.21 1.29 7.51
C GLY A 148 -15.60 2.68 7.56
N VAL A 149 -15.78 3.49 6.51
CA VAL A 149 -15.32 4.88 6.46
C VAL A 149 -16.38 5.78 7.08
N TYR A 150 -16.01 6.50 8.13
CA TYR A 150 -16.88 7.46 8.81
C TYR A 150 -16.53 8.88 8.37
N ARG A 151 -17.56 9.67 8.06
CA ARG A 151 -17.47 11.13 7.80
C ARG A 151 -18.13 11.87 8.96
N GLU A 152 -17.45 12.86 9.49
CA GLU A 152 -18.04 13.89 10.36
C GLU A 152 -18.32 15.16 9.55
#